data_15f7225402ad60084e0de782fec82cb4
#
_entry.id   15f7225402ad60084e0de782fec82cb4
#
_cell.length_a   1.000
_cell.length_b   1.000
_cell.length_c   1.000
_cell.angle_alpha   90.00
_cell.angle_beta   90.00
_cell.angle_gamma   90.00
#
_symmetry.space_group_name_H-M   'P 1'
#
loop_
_entity.id
_entity.type
_entity.pdbx_description
1 polymer ?
#
loop_
_entity_poly.entity_id
_entity_poly.type
_entity_poly.pdbx_seq_one_letter_code
_entity_poly.pdbx_strand_id
1 'polypeptide(L)'
;MMVVESRARHCYFRPSPDKTRIVFGARAAMFDAPEALVVSQLRKLLGQIFPQLQQVKISHSWRGFTRFAIEFMPHVGQIDGAWHAAGYSGNGNTLAPLLRHKAALQMIGDPAGETAFSNSEFKTKWWYHNRAWFLPFVDVAYRGRDFWNDWNRT
;
A
#
# COMPACT_ATOMS: atom_id res chain seq x y z
N MET A 1 -16.93 -9.65 0.78
CA MET A 1 -16.82 -8.22 0.48
C MET A 1 -15.70 -7.63 1.32
N MET A 2 -14.85 -6.78 0.73
CA MET A 2 -13.83 -6.01 1.45
C MET A 2 -14.29 -4.55 1.51
N VAL A 3 -14.11 -3.91 2.65
CA VAL A 3 -14.40 -2.49 2.85
C VAL A 3 -13.09 -1.74 2.97
N VAL A 4 -12.99 -0.59 2.33
CA VAL A 4 -11.84 0.31 2.39
C VAL A 4 -12.33 1.68 2.83
N GLU A 5 -11.72 2.21 3.87
CA GLU A 5 -12.02 3.53 4.40
C GLU A 5 -11.17 4.61 3.70
N SER A 6 -11.74 5.80 3.52
CA SER A 6 -11.11 6.91 2.80
C SER A 6 -10.14 7.78 3.64
N ARG A 7 -9.83 7.42 4.88
CA ARG A 7 -8.83 8.13 5.69
C ARG A 7 -7.45 8.10 5.05
N ALA A 8 -6.58 9.05 5.37
CA ALA A 8 -5.23 9.12 4.82
C ALA A 8 -4.40 7.87 5.12
N ARG A 9 -4.63 7.23 6.27
CA ARG A 9 -3.98 5.98 6.66
C ARG A 9 -4.63 4.72 6.09
N HIS A 10 -5.72 4.83 5.34
CA HIS A 10 -6.43 3.76 4.65
C HIS A 10 -6.61 2.50 5.51
N CYS A 11 -7.70 2.42 6.24
CA CYS A 11 -8.12 1.19 6.87
C CYS A 11 -8.87 0.32 5.86
N TYR A 12 -8.61 -0.97 5.90
CA TYR A 12 -9.33 -1.96 5.10
C TYR A 12 -9.60 -3.19 5.94
N PHE A 13 -10.76 -3.77 5.76
CA PHE A 13 -11.17 -4.93 6.53
C PHE A 13 -12.14 -5.82 5.75
N ARG A 14 -12.12 -7.08 6.11
CA ARG A 14 -13.06 -8.09 5.61
C ARG A 14 -13.24 -9.21 6.65
N PRO A 15 -14.35 -9.92 6.64
CA PRO A 15 -14.45 -11.17 7.39
C PRO A 15 -13.51 -12.23 6.80
N SER A 16 -13.08 -13.18 7.63
CA SER A 16 -12.47 -14.43 7.18
C SER A 16 -13.48 -15.26 6.36
N PRO A 17 -13.04 -16.24 5.55
CA PRO A 17 -13.95 -17.08 4.77
C PRO A 17 -14.99 -17.78 5.64
N ASP A 18 -14.62 -18.25 6.81
CA ASP A 18 -15.48 -18.89 7.82
C ASP A 18 -16.32 -17.91 8.66
N LYS A 19 -16.13 -16.58 8.44
CA LYS A 19 -16.81 -15.48 9.14
C LYS A 19 -16.59 -15.46 10.68
N THR A 20 -15.62 -16.18 11.19
CA THR A 20 -15.33 -16.24 12.64
C THR A 20 -14.34 -15.17 13.09
N ARG A 21 -13.63 -14.53 12.14
CA ARG A 21 -12.58 -13.53 12.39
C ARG A 21 -12.76 -12.32 11.49
N ILE A 22 -12.19 -11.20 11.92
CA ILE A 22 -11.98 -10.03 11.09
C ILE A 22 -10.50 -9.96 10.67
N VAL A 23 -10.25 -9.78 9.39
CA VAL A 23 -8.94 -9.41 8.85
C VAL A 23 -8.94 -7.91 8.70
N PHE A 24 -8.10 -7.23 9.48
CA PHE A 24 -8.04 -5.78 9.54
C PHE A 24 -6.63 -5.29 9.21
N GLY A 25 -6.51 -4.33 8.34
CA GLY A 25 -5.25 -3.73 7.96
C GLY A 25 -5.34 -2.23 7.81
N ALA A 26 -4.20 -1.57 8.01
CA ALA A 26 -4.06 -0.13 7.80
C ALA A 26 -2.57 0.23 7.59
N ARG A 27 -2.31 1.46 7.18
CA ARG A 27 -0.97 2.06 7.27
C ARG A 27 -0.71 2.47 8.71
N ALA A 28 -0.29 1.52 9.54
CA ALA A 28 -0.03 1.77 10.95
C ALA A 28 1.24 2.62 11.17
N ALA A 29 2.25 2.46 10.30
CA ALA A 29 3.45 3.31 10.25
C ALA A 29 3.99 3.35 8.81
N MET A 30 4.63 4.44 8.43
CA MET A 30 5.30 4.60 7.14
C MET A 30 6.82 4.35 7.22
N PHE A 31 7.29 3.84 8.32
CA PHE A 31 8.69 3.51 8.59
C PHE A 31 8.78 2.13 9.24
N ASP A 32 9.99 1.59 9.35
CA ASP A 32 10.20 0.32 10.02
C ASP A 32 10.02 0.48 11.54
N ALA A 33 8.83 0.18 12.01
CA ALA A 33 8.44 0.32 13.41
C ALA A 33 8.43 -1.04 14.12
N PRO A 34 8.69 -1.10 15.44
CA PRO A 34 8.53 -2.33 16.22
C PRO A 34 7.12 -2.92 16.08
N GLU A 35 7.01 -4.24 16.03
CA GLU A 35 5.74 -4.93 15.84
C GLU A 35 4.70 -4.56 16.91
N ALA A 36 5.12 -4.47 18.17
CA ALA A 36 4.24 -4.07 19.27
C ALA A 36 3.60 -2.70 19.05
N LEU A 37 4.36 -1.74 18.48
CA LEU A 37 3.82 -0.43 18.12
C LEU A 37 2.79 -0.53 17.00
N VAL A 38 3.09 -1.30 15.95
CA VAL A 38 2.17 -1.52 14.82
C VAL A 38 0.87 -2.15 15.31
N VAL A 39 0.95 -3.20 16.11
CA VAL A 39 -0.22 -3.89 16.69
C VAL A 39 -1.05 -2.95 17.56
N SER A 40 -0.42 -2.14 18.41
CA SER A 40 -1.13 -1.19 19.26
C SER A 40 -1.88 -0.12 18.43
N GLN A 41 -1.26 0.38 17.38
CA GLN A 41 -1.88 1.34 16.46
C GLN A 41 -3.06 0.73 15.68
N LEU A 42 -2.90 -0.51 15.18
CA LEU A 42 -3.99 -1.21 14.50
C LEU A 42 -5.16 -1.49 15.46
N ARG A 43 -4.89 -1.88 16.71
CA ARG A 43 -5.93 -2.06 17.74
C ARG A 43 -6.68 -0.75 18.01
N LYS A 44 -5.97 0.35 18.15
CA LYS A 44 -6.58 1.67 18.34
C LYS A 44 -7.51 2.04 17.17
N LEU A 45 -7.04 1.86 15.93
CA LEU A 45 -7.84 2.11 14.74
C LEU A 45 -9.06 1.19 14.65
N LEU A 46 -8.89 -0.10 14.95
CA LEU A 46 -9.99 -1.05 14.99
C LEU A 46 -11.06 -0.62 16.00
N GLY A 47 -10.66 -0.20 17.21
CA GLY A 47 -11.57 0.26 18.25
C GLY A 47 -12.29 1.58 17.91
N GLN A 48 -11.68 2.43 17.08
CA GLN A 48 -12.33 3.65 16.57
C GLN A 48 -13.44 3.33 15.56
N ILE A 49 -13.25 2.29 14.74
CA ILE A 49 -14.24 1.90 13.72
C ILE A 49 -15.29 0.94 14.33
N PHE A 50 -14.84 0.03 15.19
CA PHE A 50 -15.67 -0.98 15.84
C PHE A 50 -15.41 -0.96 17.34
N PRO A 51 -16.06 -0.08 18.13
CA PRO A 51 -15.85 0.01 19.58
C PRO A 51 -16.03 -1.32 20.30
N GLN A 52 -16.99 -2.15 19.85
CA GLN A 52 -17.27 -3.48 20.38
C GLN A 52 -16.13 -4.49 20.17
N LEU A 53 -15.19 -4.24 19.27
CA LEU A 53 -14.05 -5.11 18.99
C LEU A 53 -12.74 -4.64 19.64
N GLN A 54 -12.76 -3.61 20.46
CA GLN A 54 -11.55 -3.03 21.05
C GLN A 54 -10.76 -4.04 21.92
N GLN A 55 -11.46 -4.95 22.58
CA GLN A 55 -10.88 -5.94 23.50
C GLN A 55 -10.71 -7.33 22.89
N VAL A 56 -10.96 -7.51 21.59
CA VAL A 56 -10.85 -8.84 20.98
C VAL A 56 -9.41 -9.33 20.99
N LYS A 57 -9.24 -10.65 21.08
CA LYS A 57 -7.95 -11.31 21.00
C LYS A 57 -7.42 -11.20 19.57
N ILE A 58 -6.18 -10.71 19.42
CA ILE A 58 -5.45 -10.76 18.15
C ILE A 58 -4.79 -12.13 18.04
N SER A 59 -5.14 -12.90 17.04
CA SER A 59 -4.59 -14.23 16.83
C SER A 59 -3.30 -14.22 16.00
N HIS A 60 -3.20 -13.31 15.03
CA HIS A 60 -2.07 -13.17 14.14
C HIS A 60 -1.87 -11.70 13.82
N SER A 61 -0.62 -11.31 13.66
CA SER A 61 -0.24 -10.04 13.07
C SER A 61 0.85 -10.28 12.01
N TRP A 62 0.84 -9.47 10.96
CA TRP A 62 1.89 -9.48 9.95
C TRP A 62 2.00 -8.10 9.33
N ARG A 63 3.09 -7.85 8.67
CA ARG A 63 3.31 -6.62 7.90
C ARG A 63 3.95 -6.94 6.56
N GLY A 64 3.75 -6.06 5.61
CA GLY A 64 4.38 -6.10 4.31
C GLY A 64 4.83 -4.71 3.89
N PHE A 65 5.78 -4.66 2.99
CA PHE A 65 6.25 -3.41 2.41
C PHE A 65 5.60 -3.19 1.05
N THR A 66 5.10 -1.99 0.84
CA THR A 66 4.59 -1.54 -0.46
C THR A 66 5.60 -0.57 -1.07
N ARG A 67 5.99 -0.83 -2.31
CA ARG A 67 6.82 0.10 -3.06
C ARG A 67 5.94 1.09 -3.82
N PHE A 68 6.32 2.35 -3.76
CA PHE A 68 5.69 3.43 -4.51
C PHE A 68 6.70 4.01 -5.49
N ALA A 69 6.29 4.20 -6.75
CA ALA A 69 6.98 5.08 -7.65
C ALA A 69 6.66 6.55 -7.28
N ILE A 70 7.56 7.48 -7.57
CA ILE A 70 7.38 8.91 -7.24
C ILE A 70 6.14 9.49 -7.93
N GLU A 71 5.88 9.06 -9.15
CA GLU A 71 4.71 9.44 -9.95
C GLU A 71 3.44 8.63 -9.63
N PHE A 72 3.51 7.66 -8.71
CA PHE A 72 2.42 6.74 -8.37
C PHE A 72 1.88 5.91 -9.53
N MET A 73 2.65 5.78 -10.61
CA MET A 73 2.28 5.02 -11.82
C MET A 73 3.12 3.74 -11.91
N PRO A 74 2.53 2.64 -12.37
CA PRO A 74 3.29 1.43 -12.68
C PRO A 74 4.14 1.62 -13.95
N HIS A 75 5.16 0.79 -14.08
CA HIS A 75 6.08 0.78 -15.20
C HIS A 75 6.24 -0.64 -15.73
N VAL A 76 6.25 -0.76 -17.05
CA VAL A 76 6.54 -2.00 -17.79
C VAL A 76 7.53 -1.69 -18.88
N GLY A 77 8.55 -2.50 -19.04
CA GLY A 77 9.55 -2.31 -20.09
C GLY A 77 10.88 -2.94 -19.76
N GLN A 78 11.95 -2.42 -20.37
CA GLN A 78 13.31 -2.90 -20.21
C GLN A 78 14.22 -1.79 -19.69
N ILE A 79 15.05 -2.10 -18.70
CA ILE A 79 16.11 -1.22 -18.18
C ILE A 79 17.39 -2.06 -18.12
N ASP A 80 18.46 -1.57 -18.74
CA ASP A 80 19.77 -2.23 -18.76
C ASP A 80 19.69 -3.71 -19.17
N GLY A 81 18.84 -4.03 -20.13
CA GLY A 81 18.61 -5.39 -20.61
C GLY A 81 17.68 -6.25 -19.74
N ALA A 82 17.28 -5.77 -18.59
CA ALA A 82 16.36 -6.48 -17.68
C ALA A 82 14.90 -6.05 -17.88
N TRP A 83 14.01 -7.01 -18.11
CA TRP A 83 12.59 -6.76 -18.18
C TRP A 83 11.98 -6.56 -16.79
N HIS A 84 11.10 -5.58 -16.68
CA HIS A 84 10.46 -5.27 -15.41
C HIS A 84 8.97 -4.95 -15.58
N ALA A 85 8.22 -5.22 -14.51
CA ALA A 85 6.88 -4.72 -14.28
C ALA A 85 6.80 -4.37 -12.78
N ALA A 86 6.70 -3.10 -12.44
CA ALA A 86 6.86 -2.60 -11.07
C ALA A 86 6.08 -1.31 -10.81
N GLY A 87 6.14 -0.78 -9.59
CA GLY A 87 5.55 0.51 -9.24
C GLY A 87 4.04 0.49 -9.00
N TYR A 88 3.48 -0.64 -8.61
CA TYR A 88 2.01 -0.81 -8.45
C TYR A 88 1.37 0.01 -7.35
N SER A 89 2.13 0.69 -6.51
CA SER A 89 1.68 1.64 -5.46
C SER A 89 0.55 1.09 -4.56
N GLY A 90 0.63 -0.22 -4.23
CA GLY A 90 -0.35 -0.92 -3.40
C GLY A 90 -1.37 -1.77 -4.18
N ASN A 91 -1.53 -1.56 -5.48
CA ASN A 91 -2.50 -2.28 -6.33
C ASN A 91 -1.93 -3.55 -7.00
N GLY A 92 -0.87 -4.13 -6.42
CA GLY A 92 -0.14 -5.27 -7.02
C GLY A 92 -1.01 -6.50 -7.29
N ASN A 93 -1.97 -6.80 -6.43
CA ASN A 93 -2.85 -7.97 -6.62
C ASN A 93 -3.63 -7.92 -7.94
N THR A 94 -4.03 -6.74 -8.38
CA THR A 94 -4.78 -6.54 -9.63
C THR A 94 -3.85 -6.26 -10.81
N LEU A 95 -2.89 -5.35 -10.63
CA LEU A 95 -2.05 -4.87 -11.73
C LEU A 95 -0.89 -5.81 -12.05
N ALA A 96 -0.32 -6.53 -11.07
CA ALA A 96 0.84 -7.35 -11.33
C ALA A 96 0.59 -8.51 -12.31
N PRO A 97 -0.52 -9.28 -12.23
CA PRO A 97 -0.80 -10.31 -13.23
C PRO A 97 -0.90 -9.75 -14.64
N LEU A 98 -1.65 -8.64 -14.79
CA LEU A 98 -1.81 -7.98 -16.09
C LEU A 98 -0.48 -7.48 -16.65
N LEU A 99 0.27 -6.71 -15.86
CA LEU A 99 1.49 -6.06 -16.34
C LEU A 99 2.65 -7.04 -16.55
N ARG A 100 2.69 -8.14 -15.78
CA ARG A 100 3.63 -9.26 -16.05
C ARG A 100 3.31 -9.95 -17.37
N HIS A 101 2.04 -10.19 -17.67
CA HIS A 101 1.62 -10.73 -18.95
C HIS A 101 2.01 -9.79 -20.09
N LYS A 102 1.78 -8.48 -19.93
CA LYS A 102 2.20 -7.49 -20.92
C LYS A 102 3.71 -7.45 -21.11
N ALA A 103 4.51 -7.51 -20.04
CA ALA A 103 5.95 -7.61 -20.11
C ALA A 103 6.39 -8.87 -20.88
N ALA A 104 5.76 -10.03 -20.64
CA ALA A 104 6.07 -11.25 -21.36
C ALA A 104 5.79 -11.14 -22.87
N LEU A 105 4.68 -10.50 -23.25
CA LEU A 105 4.38 -10.24 -24.66
C LEU A 105 5.41 -9.30 -25.29
N GLN A 106 5.85 -8.25 -24.59
CA GLN A 106 6.92 -7.36 -25.07
C GLN A 106 8.24 -8.12 -25.28
N MET A 107 8.56 -9.06 -24.38
CA MET A 107 9.78 -9.88 -24.51
C MET A 107 9.84 -10.68 -25.81
N ILE A 108 8.70 -11.13 -26.31
CA ILE A 108 8.59 -11.88 -27.58
C ILE A 108 8.24 -10.99 -28.77
N GLY A 109 8.22 -9.67 -28.61
CA GLY A 109 7.93 -8.72 -29.67
C GLY A 109 6.47 -8.66 -30.11
N ASP A 110 5.53 -9.17 -29.30
CA ASP A 110 4.11 -9.11 -29.60
C ASP A 110 3.55 -7.70 -29.35
N PRO A 111 2.94 -7.04 -30.38
CA PRO A 111 2.33 -5.72 -30.22
C PRO A 111 1.24 -5.64 -29.13
N ALA A 112 0.58 -6.75 -28.83
CA ALA A 112 -0.40 -6.83 -27.73
C ALA A 112 0.23 -6.60 -26.34
N GLY A 113 1.57 -6.62 -26.24
CA GLY A 113 2.32 -6.26 -25.04
C GLY A 113 2.28 -4.77 -24.69
N GLU A 114 2.02 -3.90 -25.67
CA GLU A 114 1.96 -2.45 -25.46
C GLU A 114 0.88 -2.05 -24.45
N THR A 115 1.21 -1.06 -23.62
CA THR A 115 0.32 -0.49 -22.62
C THR A 115 0.63 1.00 -22.42
N ALA A 116 -0.26 1.75 -21.80
CA ALA A 116 -0.01 3.13 -21.38
C ALA A 116 1.15 3.26 -20.34
N PHE A 117 1.63 2.15 -19.81
CA PHE A 117 2.73 2.08 -18.83
C PHE A 117 4.05 1.60 -19.46
N SER A 118 4.04 1.33 -20.78
CA SER A 118 5.21 0.86 -21.50
C SER A 118 6.21 2.01 -21.69
N ASN A 119 7.51 1.68 -21.57
CA ASN A 119 8.62 2.58 -21.85
C ASN A 119 8.61 3.91 -21.07
N SER A 120 7.85 3.99 -19.99
CA SER A 120 7.89 5.14 -19.11
C SER A 120 9.15 5.11 -18.25
N GLU A 121 9.88 6.22 -18.18
CA GLU A 121 11.05 6.34 -17.31
C GLU A 121 10.66 6.44 -15.85
N PHE A 122 11.38 5.74 -14.97
CA PHE A 122 11.26 5.92 -13.53
C PHE A 122 11.79 7.30 -13.14
N LYS A 123 10.90 8.15 -12.65
CA LYS A 123 11.30 9.46 -12.12
C LYS A 123 12.09 9.28 -10.83
N THR A 124 13.30 9.81 -10.82
CA THR A 124 14.15 9.86 -9.64
C THR A 124 14.28 11.30 -9.14
N LYS A 125 14.69 11.45 -7.89
CA LYS A 125 14.98 12.75 -7.29
C LYS A 125 16.42 12.74 -6.82
N TRP A 126 17.16 13.79 -7.08
CA TRP A 126 18.58 13.93 -6.73
C TRP A 126 18.86 13.74 -5.22
N TRP A 127 17.89 14.06 -4.37
CA TRP A 127 17.97 13.92 -2.92
C TRP A 127 17.56 12.53 -2.40
N TYR A 128 17.06 11.63 -3.28
CA TYR A 128 16.61 10.30 -2.91
C TYR A 128 17.70 9.27 -3.18
N HIS A 129 18.35 8.81 -2.11
CA HIS A 129 19.43 7.83 -2.16
C HIS A 129 18.97 6.45 -1.65
N ASN A 130 17.92 5.90 -2.23
CA ASN A 130 17.31 4.61 -1.85
C ASN A 130 16.84 4.52 -0.39
N ARG A 131 16.80 5.63 0.33
CA ARG A 131 16.26 5.74 1.68
C ARG A 131 15.13 6.76 1.72
N ALA A 132 13.96 6.29 2.10
CA ALA A 132 12.78 7.15 2.25
C ALA A 132 12.80 7.88 3.62
N TRP A 133 13.87 8.65 3.90
CA TRP A 133 14.13 9.37 5.15
C TRP A 133 13.00 10.35 5.52
N PHE A 134 12.23 10.79 4.55
CA PHE A 134 11.11 11.73 4.71
C PHE A 134 9.81 11.06 5.19
N LEU A 135 9.70 9.73 5.15
CA LEU A 135 8.47 9.02 5.50
C LEU A 135 7.97 9.27 6.94
N PRO A 136 8.82 9.40 7.97
CA PRO A 136 8.34 9.77 9.30
C PRO A 136 7.61 11.12 9.32
N PHE A 137 8.08 12.10 8.56
CA PHE A 137 7.43 13.42 8.44
C PHE A 137 6.10 13.33 7.70
N VAL A 138 6.05 12.52 6.63
CA VAL A 138 4.82 12.23 5.90
C VAL A 138 3.80 11.52 6.80
N ASP A 139 4.23 10.59 7.65
CA ASP A 139 3.37 9.89 8.61
C ASP A 139 2.75 10.88 9.62
N VAL A 140 3.56 11.80 10.16
CA VAL A 140 3.06 12.87 11.06
C VAL A 140 2.05 13.77 10.36
N ALA A 141 2.33 14.19 9.12
CA ALA A 141 1.41 15.02 8.34
C ALA A 141 0.07 14.30 8.06
N TYR A 142 0.09 13.00 7.75
CA TYR A 142 -1.13 12.23 7.56
C TYR A 142 -1.93 12.04 8.85
N ARG A 143 -1.25 11.83 9.99
CA ARG A 143 -1.91 11.78 11.31
C ARG A 143 -2.59 13.10 11.65
N GLY A 144 -1.90 14.22 11.40
CA GLY A 144 -2.46 15.56 11.60
C GLY A 144 -3.68 15.82 10.72
N ARG A 145 -3.61 15.42 9.44
CA ARG A 145 -4.74 15.53 8.51
C ARG A 145 -5.94 14.68 8.93
N ASP A 146 -5.71 13.43 9.35
CA ASP A 146 -6.79 12.57 9.83
C ASP A 146 -7.44 13.17 11.09
N PHE A 147 -6.63 13.67 12.04
CA PHE A 147 -7.14 14.35 13.25
C PHE A 147 -7.97 15.58 12.91
N TRP A 148 -7.50 16.44 12.00
CA TRP A 148 -8.22 17.64 11.56
C TRP A 148 -9.56 17.31 10.89
N ASN A 149 -9.55 16.28 10.03
CA ASN A 149 -10.76 15.83 9.36
C ASN A 149 -11.79 15.22 10.32
N ASP A 150 -11.32 14.49 11.34
CA ASP A 150 -12.21 13.94 12.38
C ASP A 150 -12.79 15.04 13.26
N TRP A 151 -11.99 16.07 13.60
CA TRP A 151 -12.44 17.23 14.36
C TRP A 151 -13.56 18.03 13.65
N ASN A 152 -13.44 18.21 12.34
CA ASN A 152 -14.44 18.97 11.57
C ASN A 152 -15.71 18.16 11.21
N ARG A 153 -15.78 16.88 11.61
CA ARG A 153 -16.96 16.02 11.39
C ARG A 153 -17.84 15.87 12.65
N THR A 154 -17.35 16.31 13.79
CA THR A 154 -18.09 16.40 15.05
C THR A 154 -18.73 17.77 15.23
#